data_a7a892c373fcdaf35a73b403c14bfe20
#
_entry.id   a7a892c373fcdaf35a73b403c14bfe20
#
_cell.length_a   1.000
_cell.length_b   1.000
_cell.length_c   1.000
_cell.angle_alpha   90.00
_cell.angle_beta   90.00
_cell.angle_gamma   90.00
#
_symmetry.space_group_name_H-M   'P 1'
#
loop_
_entity.id
_entity.type
_entity.pdbx_description
1 polymer ?
#
loop_
_entity_poly.entity_id
_entity_poly.type
_entity_poly.pdbx_seq_one_letter_code
_entity_poly.pdbx_strand_id
1 'polypeptide(L)'
;ASDVYKRQIERLNETYTRTDICPIGSCALAGTTYNLDREFEAKELGFSKVSANSLDGVSDRDFIKELLSDISIIMMHLSRISEEIILWSSWEFKFIELDDSFSTGSSIMPQKKNPDITELIRGKTGRVYGNLMGMLTVMKGTPLAYNKDMQEDKAVSYTHLTLPTILR
;
A
#
# COMPACT_ATOMS: atom_id res chain seq x y z
N ALA A 1 -12.77 5.16 -17.04
CA ALA A 1 -11.50 5.14 -16.27
C ALA A 1 -11.60 6.00 -14.99
N SER A 2 -12.15 7.23 -15.06
CA SER A 2 -12.22 8.12 -13.90
C SER A 2 -12.96 7.51 -12.69
N ASP A 3 -14.03 6.79 -12.88
CA ASP A 3 -14.85 6.23 -11.79
C ASP A 3 -14.16 5.09 -11.06
N VAL A 4 -13.28 4.35 -11.75
CA VAL A 4 -12.47 3.30 -11.12
C VAL A 4 -11.56 3.90 -10.06
N TYR A 5 -10.87 5.00 -10.38
CA TYR A 5 -9.94 5.65 -9.44
C TYR A 5 -10.66 6.45 -8.35
N LYS A 6 -11.83 7.04 -8.64
CA LYS A 6 -12.67 7.68 -7.61
C LYS A 6 -13.03 6.70 -6.49
N ARG A 7 -13.48 5.49 -6.82
CA ARG A 7 -13.76 4.46 -5.81
C ARG A 7 -12.54 4.08 -4.98
N GLN A 8 -11.32 4.13 -5.55
CA GLN A 8 -10.11 3.86 -4.77
C GLN A 8 -9.77 5.02 -3.82
N ILE A 9 -10.03 6.26 -4.22
CA ILE A 9 -9.90 7.42 -3.33
C ILE A 9 -10.88 7.31 -2.15
N GLU A 10 -12.11 6.90 -2.40
CA GLU A 10 -13.11 6.66 -1.34
C GLU A 10 -12.63 5.59 -0.35
N ARG A 11 -12.11 4.45 -0.84
CA ARG A 11 -11.51 3.40 0.01
C ARG A 11 -10.38 3.93 0.88
N LEU A 12 -9.43 4.64 0.29
CA LEU A 12 -8.30 5.22 1.02
C LEU A 12 -8.77 6.23 2.09
N ASN A 13 -9.80 7.02 1.82
CA ASN A 13 -10.38 7.93 2.82
C ASN A 13 -11.06 7.18 3.97
N GLU A 14 -11.72 6.07 3.69
CA GLU A 14 -12.29 5.21 4.72
C GLU A 14 -11.21 4.54 5.57
N THR A 15 -10.15 4.02 4.94
CA THR A 15 -8.98 3.46 5.63
C THR A 15 -8.31 4.53 6.49
N TYR A 16 -8.13 5.75 5.99
CA TYR A 16 -7.62 6.88 6.77
C TYR A 16 -8.47 7.12 8.02
N THR A 17 -9.80 7.17 7.89
CA THR A 17 -10.71 7.39 9.01
C THR A 17 -10.61 6.31 10.09
N ARG A 18 -10.40 5.05 9.69
CA ARG A 18 -10.19 3.93 10.63
C ARG A 18 -8.80 3.93 11.26
N THR A 19 -7.81 4.45 10.57
CA THR A 19 -6.43 4.56 11.05
C THR A 19 -6.24 5.72 12.03
N ASP A 20 -7.09 6.74 11.98
CA ASP A 20 -6.97 8.00 12.73
C ASP A 20 -7.34 7.82 14.22
N ILE A 21 -6.61 6.92 14.87
CA ILE A 21 -6.77 6.56 16.30
C ILE A 21 -5.40 6.56 16.95
N CYS A 22 -5.21 7.41 17.97
CA CYS A 22 -3.95 7.50 18.71
C CYS A 22 -3.76 6.29 19.65
N PRO A 23 -2.70 5.49 19.51
CA PRO A 23 -2.42 4.37 20.41
C PRO A 23 -1.61 4.77 21.65
N ILE A 24 -1.09 6.00 21.71
CA ILE A 24 -0.23 6.46 22.82
C ILE A 24 -0.95 6.34 24.16
N GLY A 25 -0.21 5.93 25.18
CA GLY A 25 -0.75 5.65 26.50
C GLY A 25 -1.24 4.20 26.68
N SER A 26 -1.30 3.40 25.60
CA SER A 26 -1.50 1.93 25.72
C SER A 26 -0.32 1.22 26.38
N CYS A 27 0.86 1.86 26.36
CA CYS A 27 2.13 1.35 26.91
C CYS A 27 2.47 -0.04 26.39
N ALA A 28 2.97 -0.94 27.24
CA ALA A 28 3.37 -2.27 26.79
C ALA A 28 2.17 -3.21 26.50
N LEU A 29 1.07 -3.05 27.24
CA LEU A 29 -0.08 -3.94 27.13
C LEU A 29 -1.37 -3.36 27.75
N ALA A 30 -1.31 -2.83 28.98
CA ALA A 30 -2.48 -2.53 29.81
C ALA A 30 -2.50 -1.08 30.29
N GLY A 31 -1.83 -0.17 29.59
CA GLY A 31 -1.68 1.22 30.01
C GLY A 31 -0.63 1.40 31.09
N THR A 32 -0.78 2.46 31.89
CA THR A 32 0.17 2.84 32.93
C THR A 32 -0.57 3.41 34.15
N THR A 33 0.10 3.37 35.30
CA THR A 33 -0.39 4.01 36.52
C THR A 33 -0.05 5.50 36.61
N TYR A 34 0.76 6.00 35.68
CA TYR A 34 1.03 7.43 35.57
C TYR A 34 -0.20 8.16 35.01
N ASN A 35 -0.40 9.39 35.50
CA ASN A 35 -1.49 10.22 35.00
C ASN A 35 -1.09 10.84 33.64
N LEU A 36 -1.51 10.21 32.55
CA LEU A 36 -1.31 10.68 31.18
C LEU A 36 -2.58 11.33 30.67
N ASP A 37 -2.44 12.48 30.02
CA ASP A 37 -3.54 13.12 29.28
C ASP A 37 -3.52 12.65 27.82
N ARG A 38 -4.11 11.51 27.57
CA ARG A 38 -4.14 10.87 26.26
C ARG A 38 -4.92 11.68 25.21
N GLU A 39 -5.92 12.42 25.65
CA GLU A 39 -6.71 13.27 24.74
C GLU A 39 -5.88 14.49 24.28
N PHE A 40 -5.12 15.08 25.20
CA PHE A 40 -4.17 16.13 24.85
C PHE A 40 -3.11 15.64 23.87
N GLU A 41 -2.50 14.47 24.14
CA GLU A 41 -1.48 13.87 23.26
C GLU A 41 -2.06 13.59 21.87
N ALA A 42 -3.25 13.00 21.78
CA ALA A 42 -3.91 12.72 20.50
C ALA A 42 -4.16 14.00 19.70
N LYS A 43 -4.65 15.06 20.37
CA LYS A 43 -4.91 16.36 19.76
C LYS A 43 -3.64 17.03 19.24
N GLU A 44 -2.58 17.04 20.02
CA GLU A 44 -1.29 17.63 19.62
C GLU A 44 -0.65 16.89 18.44
N LEU A 45 -0.88 15.58 18.33
CA LEU A 45 -0.43 14.77 17.23
C LEU A 45 -1.37 14.77 16.01
N GLY A 46 -2.53 15.41 16.13
CA GLY A 46 -3.51 15.54 15.05
C GLY A 46 -4.41 14.32 14.84
N PHE A 47 -4.49 13.40 15.81
CA PHE A 47 -5.45 12.29 15.78
C PHE A 47 -6.85 12.74 16.20
N SER A 48 -7.88 12.14 15.62
CA SER A 48 -9.27 12.46 15.93
C SER A 48 -9.77 11.84 17.24
N LYS A 49 -9.14 10.74 17.70
CA LYS A 49 -9.54 10.02 18.92
C LYS A 49 -8.40 9.16 19.47
N VAL A 50 -8.56 8.68 20.70
CA VAL A 50 -7.64 7.72 21.35
C VAL A 50 -8.17 6.30 21.26
N SER A 51 -7.25 5.32 21.29
CA SER A 51 -7.63 3.91 21.35
C SER A 51 -8.30 3.58 22.70
N ALA A 52 -9.46 2.93 22.65
CA ALA A 52 -10.23 2.61 23.85
C ALA A 52 -9.67 1.40 24.63
N ASN A 53 -8.94 0.52 23.95
CA ASN A 53 -8.40 -0.70 24.53
C ASN A 53 -6.89 -0.75 24.34
N SER A 54 -6.13 -0.76 25.44
CA SER A 54 -4.66 -0.75 25.40
C SER A 54 -4.08 -2.03 24.78
N LEU A 55 -4.68 -3.18 25.02
CA LEU A 55 -4.25 -4.44 24.41
C LEU A 55 -4.36 -4.40 22.88
N ASP A 56 -5.47 -3.89 22.40
CA ASP A 56 -5.73 -3.69 20.97
C ASP A 56 -4.79 -2.61 20.39
N GLY A 57 -4.64 -1.48 21.07
CA GLY A 57 -3.78 -0.37 20.65
C GLY A 57 -2.32 -0.73 20.44
N VAL A 58 -1.78 -1.78 21.12
CA VAL A 58 -0.42 -2.27 20.91
C VAL A 58 -0.32 -3.38 19.87
N SER A 59 -1.37 -4.12 19.65
CA SER A 59 -1.39 -5.32 18.78
C SER A 59 -2.02 -5.07 17.41
N ASP A 60 -2.84 -4.04 17.26
CA ASP A 60 -3.54 -3.76 16.00
C ASP A 60 -2.56 -3.49 14.84
N ARG A 61 -2.83 -4.10 13.72
CA ARG A 61 -2.19 -3.89 12.42
C ARG A 61 -3.21 -3.88 11.29
N ASP A 62 -4.50 -3.70 11.61
CA ASP A 62 -5.55 -3.68 10.60
C ASP A 62 -5.37 -2.52 9.64
N PHE A 63 -4.93 -1.36 10.14
CA PHE A 63 -4.65 -0.19 9.33
C PHE A 63 -3.62 -0.48 8.21
N ILE A 64 -2.59 -1.30 8.47
CA ILE A 64 -1.61 -1.71 7.45
C ILE A 64 -2.24 -2.71 6.48
N LYS A 65 -3.00 -3.69 6.98
CA LYS A 65 -3.66 -4.70 6.14
C LYS A 65 -4.69 -4.07 5.22
N GLU A 66 -5.47 -3.11 5.71
CA GLU A 66 -6.40 -2.33 4.89
C GLU A 66 -5.67 -1.52 3.82
N LEU A 67 -4.64 -0.77 4.20
CA LEU A 67 -3.84 0.01 3.25
C LEU A 67 -3.21 -0.87 2.17
N LEU A 68 -2.64 -2.02 2.54
CA LEU A 68 -2.08 -2.98 1.60
C LEU A 68 -3.15 -3.57 0.67
N SER A 69 -4.35 -3.80 1.18
CA SER A 69 -5.50 -4.26 0.40
C SER A 69 -5.93 -3.21 -0.63
N ASP A 70 -6.07 -1.96 -0.21
CA ASP A 70 -6.44 -0.84 -1.09
C ASP A 70 -5.40 -0.65 -2.19
N ILE A 71 -4.12 -0.65 -1.84
CA ILE A 71 -3.02 -0.55 -2.82
C ILE A 71 -3.02 -1.76 -3.76
N SER A 72 -3.36 -2.96 -3.28
CA SER A 72 -3.48 -4.15 -4.13
C SER A 72 -4.59 -4.00 -5.18
N ILE A 73 -5.73 -3.41 -4.80
CA ILE A 73 -6.83 -3.12 -5.74
C ILE A 73 -6.40 -2.05 -6.75
N ILE A 74 -5.71 -0.99 -6.31
CA ILE A 74 -5.16 0.04 -7.20
C ILE A 74 -4.21 -0.58 -8.22
N MET A 75 -3.25 -1.39 -7.76
CA MET A 75 -2.27 -2.04 -8.62
C MET A 75 -2.91 -3.03 -9.60
N MET A 76 -3.97 -3.71 -9.19
CA MET A 76 -4.76 -4.56 -10.10
C MET A 76 -5.34 -3.73 -11.25
N HIS A 77 -5.92 -2.57 -10.97
CA HIS A 77 -6.44 -1.69 -12.02
C HIS A 77 -5.34 -1.09 -12.90
N LEU A 78 -4.20 -0.71 -12.30
CA LEU A 78 -3.03 -0.24 -13.06
C LEU A 78 -2.45 -1.34 -13.95
N SER A 79 -2.39 -2.58 -13.46
CA SER A 79 -1.96 -3.73 -14.27
C SER A 79 -2.88 -3.97 -15.47
N ARG A 80 -4.20 -3.84 -15.30
CA ARG A 80 -5.16 -4.00 -16.39
C ARG A 80 -5.01 -2.93 -17.47
N ILE A 81 -4.88 -1.67 -17.10
CA ILE A 81 -4.67 -0.60 -18.08
C ILE A 81 -3.29 -0.72 -18.75
N SER A 82 -2.28 -1.19 -18.01
CA SER A 82 -0.96 -1.47 -18.58
C SER A 82 -1.03 -2.55 -19.66
N GLU A 83 -1.81 -3.60 -19.45
CA GLU A 83 -2.02 -4.66 -20.46
C GLU A 83 -2.67 -4.11 -21.72
N GLU A 84 -3.68 -3.26 -21.59
CA GLU A 84 -4.31 -2.61 -22.75
C GLU A 84 -3.31 -1.75 -23.53
N ILE A 85 -2.47 -0.95 -22.83
CA ILE A 85 -1.45 -0.10 -23.46
C ILE A 85 -0.41 -0.96 -24.19
N ILE A 86 0.03 -2.07 -23.58
CA ILE A 86 0.97 -3.03 -24.21
C ILE A 86 0.36 -3.58 -25.48
N LEU A 87 -0.87 -4.03 -25.42
CA LEU A 87 -1.61 -4.59 -26.55
C LEU A 87 -1.74 -3.55 -27.67
N TRP A 88 -2.19 -2.34 -27.34
CA TRP A 88 -2.41 -1.28 -28.32
C TRP A 88 -1.12 -0.75 -28.95
N SER A 89 0.00 -0.82 -28.25
CA SER A 89 1.32 -0.44 -28.78
C SER A 89 2.03 -1.56 -29.54
N SER A 90 1.49 -2.78 -29.55
CA SER A 90 2.07 -3.90 -30.27
C SER A 90 2.08 -3.68 -31.79
N TRP A 91 2.97 -4.39 -32.46
CA TRP A 91 3.09 -4.30 -33.92
C TRP A 91 1.80 -4.69 -34.66
N GLU A 92 1.08 -5.65 -34.11
CA GLU A 92 -0.15 -6.21 -34.68
C GLU A 92 -1.31 -5.20 -34.64
N PHE A 93 -1.44 -4.44 -33.55
CA PHE A 93 -2.55 -3.49 -33.37
C PHE A 93 -2.17 -2.07 -33.77
N LYS A 94 -1.04 -1.55 -33.30
CA LYS A 94 -0.56 -0.17 -33.57
C LYS A 94 -1.63 0.91 -33.38
N PHE A 95 -2.47 0.79 -32.37
CA PHE A 95 -3.48 1.80 -32.09
C PHE A 95 -2.89 3.05 -31.45
N ILE A 96 -1.77 2.89 -30.72
CA ILE A 96 -1.00 3.97 -30.10
C ILE A 96 0.49 3.78 -30.36
N GLU A 97 1.23 4.87 -30.30
CA GLU A 97 2.68 4.88 -30.25
C GLU A 97 3.13 5.51 -28.94
N LEU A 98 4.03 4.86 -28.23
CA LEU A 98 4.58 5.37 -26.97
C LEU A 98 5.70 6.38 -27.27
N ASP A 99 5.73 7.45 -26.49
CA ASP A 99 6.82 8.41 -26.51
C ASP A 99 8.14 7.74 -26.06
N ASP A 100 9.26 8.20 -26.59
CA ASP A 100 10.58 7.63 -26.31
C ASP A 100 10.97 7.74 -24.84
N SER A 101 10.41 8.70 -24.10
CA SER A 101 10.60 8.84 -22.65
C SER A 101 9.96 7.73 -21.83
N PHE A 102 8.99 6.99 -22.40
CA PHE A 102 8.26 5.90 -21.76
C PHE A 102 8.52 4.52 -22.38
N SER A 103 9.48 4.46 -23.29
CA SER A 103 9.87 3.24 -23.98
C SER A 103 11.38 3.08 -23.99
N THR A 104 11.87 1.82 -24.04
CA THR A 104 13.29 1.58 -24.26
C THR A 104 13.52 0.93 -25.61
N GLY A 105 14.61 1.38 -26.28
CA GLY A 105 15.07 0.75 -27.50
C GLY A 105 15.83 -0.56 -27.24
N SER A 106 15.98 -1.38 -28.27
CA SER A 106 16.89 -2.51 -28.24
C SER A 106 18.24 -2.11 -28.82
N SER A 107 19.36 -2.52 -28.21
CA SER A 107 20.69 -2.31 -28.77
C SER A 107 20.91 -3.05 -30.09
N ILE A 108 20.20 -4.17 -30.31
CA ILE A 108 20.28 -5.00 -31.53
C ILE A 108 19.28 -4.53 -32.58
N MET A 109 18.12 -4.02 -32.14
CA MET A 109 17.06 -3.53 -33.03
C MET A 109 16.69 -2.10 -32.66
N PRO A 110 17.39 -1.08 -33.16
CA PRO A 110 17.17 0.31 -32.76
C PRO A 110 15.74 0.83 -33.01
N GLN A 111 15.01 0.24 -33.95
CA GLN A 111 13.62 0.60 -34.29
C GLN A 111 12.61 0.01 -33.31
N LYS A 112 13.02 -0.93 -32.46
CA LYS A 112 12.11 -1.57 -31.49
C LYS A 112 11.92 -0.67 -30.29
N LYS A 113 10.67 -0.33 -29.99
CA LYS A 113 10.24 0.34 -28.77
C LYS A 113 9.53 -0.65 -27.87
N ASN A 114 10.02 -0.82 -26.65
CA ASN A 114 9.41 -1.71 -25.66
C ASN A 114 8.60 -0.89 -24.64
N PRO A 115 7.39 -1.31 -24.26
CA PRO A 115 6.55 -0.61 -23.30
C PRO A 115 6.96 -0.93 -21.85
N ASP A 116 8.24 -0.72 -21.50
CA ASP A 116 8.85 -1.21 -20.26
C ASP A 116 8.15 -0.70 -19.01
N ILE A 117 7.70 0.55 -18.97
CA ILE A 117 7.02 1.10 -17.79
C ILE A 117 5.74 0.32 -17.50
N THR A 118 4.95 0.03 -18.54
CA THR A 118 3.70 -0.73 -18.38
C THR A 118 3.96 -2.20 -18.04
N GLU A 119 5.01 -2.79 -18.61
CA GLU A 119 5.44 -4.14 -18.24
C GLU A 119 5.90 -4.22 -16.79
N LEU A 120 6.67 -3.23 -16.33
CA LEU A 120 7.12 -3.14 -14.93
C LEU A 120 5.95 -2.95 -13.95
N ILE A 121 4.95 -2.14 -14.28
CA ILE A 121 3.74 -1.97 -13.47
C ILE A 121 3.03 -3.33 -13.34
N ARG A 122 2.81 -4.03 -14.45
CA ARG A 122 2.18 -5.34 -14.47
C ARG A 122 2.97 -6.35 -13.62
N GLY A 123 4.29 -6.40 -13.77
CA GLY A 123 5.16 -7.30 -13.00
C GLY A 123 5.19 -6.98 -11.50
N LYS A 124 5.26 -5.69 -11.13
CA LYS A 124 5.32 -5.26 -9.72
C LYS A 124 4.01 -5.51 -8.96
N THR A 125 2.88 -5.62 -9.65
CA THR A 125 1.59 -5.96 -9.03
C THR A 125 1.66 -7.26 -8.23
N GLY A 126 2.36 -8.28 -8.73
CA GLY A 126 2.54 -9.54 -8.01
C GLY A 126 3.30 -9.38 -6.69
N ARG A 127 4.29 -8.48 -6.63
CA ARG A 127 5.01 -8.18 -5.38
C ARG A 127 4.09 -7.54 -4.34
N VAL A 128 3.21 -6.64 -4.78
CA VAL A 128 2.22 -5.98 -3.92
C VAL A 128 1.26 -7.00 -3.29
N TYR A 129 0.77 -7.94 -4.07
CA TYR A 129 -0.06 -9.04 -3.57
C TYR A 129 0.69 -9.93 -2.58
N GLY A 130 1.95 -10.26 -2.90
CA GLY A 130 2.81 -11.03 -2.00
C GLY A 130 3.00 -10.36 -0.63
N ASN A 131 3.14 -9.04 -0.60
CA ASN A 131 3.28 -8.27 0.64
C ASN A 131 2.01 -8.29 1.49
N LEU A 132 0.83 -8.12 0.89
CA LEU A 132 -0.45 -8.25 1.59
C LEU A 132 -0.60 -9.66 2.18
N MET A 133 -0.34 -10.70 1.38
CA MET A 133 -0.42 -12.09 1.82
C MET A 133 0.61 -12.39 2.92
N GLY A 134 1.82 -11.84 2.81
CA GLY A 134 2.85 -11.93 3.84
C GLY A 134 2.37 -11.37 5.18
N MET A 135 1.81 -10.16 5.17
CA MET A 135 1.29 -9.52 6.39
C MET A 135 0.14 -10.29 7.03
N LEU A 136 -0.81 -10.77 6.22
CA LEU A 136 -1.89 -11.64 6.70
C LEU A 136 -1.35 -12.94 7.31
N THR A 137 -0.31 -13.51 6.70
CA THR A 137 0.33 -14.74 7.19
C THR A 137 1.05 -14.53 8.52
N VAL A 138 1.76 -13.42 8.70
CA VAL A 138 2.40 -13.08 9.98
C VAL A 138 1.36 -12.97 11.08
N MET A 139 0.28 -12.24 10.82
CA MET A 139 -0.73 -11.95 11.85
C MET A 139 -1.60 -13.13 12.23
N LYS A 140 -1.84 -14.10 11.35
CA LYS A 140 -2.79 -15.20 11.55
C LYS A 140 -2.50 -16.11 12.77
N GLY A 141 -1.25 -16.18 13.20
CA GLY A 141 -0.81 -17.11 14.24
C GLY A 141 -0.21 -16.42 15.47
N THR A 142 -0.17 -15.08 15.50
CA THR A 142 0.32 -14.34 16.66
C THR A 142 -0.75 -14.27 17.77
N PRO A 143 -0.37 -14.49 19.04
CA PRO A 143 -1.29 -14.28 20.16
C PRO A 143 -1.63 -12.80 20.32
N LEU A 144 -2.66 -12.52 21.14
CA LEU A 144 -3.04 -11.16 21.48
C LEU A 144 -1.89 -10.41 22.17
N ALA A 145 -1.90 -9.08 22.08
CA ALA A 145 -0.82 -8.16 22.43
C ALA A 145 0.34 -8.14 21.42
N TYR A 146 1.41 -7.42 21.77
CA TYR A 146 2.54 -7.22 20.86
C TYR A 146 3.47 -8.45 20.83
N ASN A 147 3.82 -8.85 19.62
CA ASN A 147 4.88 -9.83 19.34
C ASN A 147 5.87 -9.23 18.33
N LYS A 148 7.14 -9.63 18.42
CA LYS A 148 8.18 -9.09 17.51
C LYS A 148 7.94 -9.38 16.04
N ASP A 149 7.22 -10.43 15.72
CA ASP A 149 6.74 -10.78 14.37
C ASP A 149 6.05 -9.58 13.70
N MET A 150 5.34 -8.77 14.49
CA MET A 150 4.65 -7.57 14.00
C MET A 150 5.60 -6.49 13.46
N GLN A 151 6.92 -6.59 13.66
CA GLN A 151 7.89 -5.65 13.08
C GLN A 151 8.06 -5.83 11.56
N GLU A 152 7.59 -6.95 11.02
CA GLU A 152 7.48 -7.14 9.57
C GLU A 152 6.56 -6.08 8.91
N ASP A 153 5.67 -5.47 9.69
CA ASP A 153 4.82 -4.36 9.24
C ASP A 153 5.63 -3.23 8.58
N LYS A 154 6.81 -2.91 9.13
CA LYS A 154 7.68 -1.84 8.65
C LYS A 154 8.36 -2.20 7.33
N ALA A 155 8.89 -3.42 7.24
CA ALA A 155 9.53 -3.91 6.02
C ALA A 155 8.52 -3.95 4.85
N VAL A 156 7.32 -4.48 5.12
CA VAL A 156 6.25 -4.62 4.12
C VAL A 156 5.70 -3.25 3.71
N SER A 157 5.35 -2.37 4.66
CA SER A 157 4.77 -1.06 4.36
C SER A 157 5.78 -0.15 3.65
N TYR A 158 7.06 -0.16 4.08
CA TYR A 158 8.10 0.65 3.44
C TYR A 158 8.32 0.24 1.99
N THR A 159 8.42 -1.06 1.72
CA THR A 159 8.55 -1.58 0.35
C THR A 159 7.35 -1.21 -0.52
N HIS A 160 6.16 -1.20 0.06
CA HIS A 160 4.91 -0.85 -0.64
C HIS A 160 4.84 0.64 -1.03
N LEU A 161 5.19 1.51 -0.09
CA LEU A 161 5.14 2.97 -0.29
C LEU A 161 6.24 3.46 -1.24
N THR A 162 7.36 2.74 -1.35
CA THR A 162 8.46 3.10 -2.26
C THR A 162 8.26 2.61 -3.70
N LEU A 163 7.31 1.69 -3.94
CA LEU A 163 6.98 1.24 -5.30
C LEU A 163 6.57 2.37 -6.26
N PRO A 164 5.76 3.37 -5.86
CA PRO A 164 5.45 4.51 -6.72
C PRO A 164 6.65 5.42 -7.03
N THR A 165 7.68 5.44 -6.17
CA THR A 165 8.87 6.29 -6.36
C THR A 165 9.89 5.69 -7.34
N ILE A 166 9.80 4.42 -7.66
CA ILE A 166 10.65 3.76 -8.66
C ILE A 166 10.15 4.02 -10.11
N LEU A 167 9.00 4.67 -10.25
CA LEU A 167 8.44 5.08 -11.54
C LEU A 167 8.84 6.52 -11.96
N ARG A 168 9.81 7.13 -11.25
CA ARG A 168 10.46 8.39 -11.62
C ARG A 168 11.81 8.15 -12.27
#